data_2757b6998b37915c23795d97ecd0cf96
#
_entry.id   2757b6998b37915c23795d97ecd0cf96
#
_cell.length_a   1.000
_cell.length_b   1.000
_cell.length_c   1.000
_cell.angle_alpha   90.00
_cell.angle_beta   90.00
_cell.angle_gamma   90.00
#
_symmetry.space_group_name_H-M   'P 1'
#
loop_
_entity.id
_entity.type
_entity.pdbx_description
1 polymer ?
#
loop_
_entity_poly.entity_id
_entity_poly.type
_entity_poly.pdbx_seq_one_letter_code
_entity_poly.pdbx_strand_id
1 'polypeptide(L)'
;MLPAFDFRLVIQPRSHVVKPNWADTLRNTLHELAESLGNLLAEAFHYLALFAIGAITAWAAVVAFLGMLEKGSASIDDILLLFIYLELGAMVGIYFKTNHMPVRFLIYVAITALTRLMISDISHHHRPDNGVLYVSGAILLLAVSILVVRYASARFPSVPSYPPRRKLRQGHEPDDGLGEE
;
A
#
# COMPACT_ATOMS: atom_id res chain seq x y z
N MET A 1 -16.30 21.89 -67.98
CA MET A 1 -15.55 20.65 -67.85
C MET A 1 -14.25 21.00 -67.16
N LEU A 2 -14.26 21.00 -65.82
CA LEU A 2 -13.13 21.37 -64.99
C LEU A 2 -12.42 20.08 -64.54
N PRO A 3 -11.07 19.95 -64.60
CA PRO A 3 -10.39 18.75 -64.16
C PRO A 3 -10.37 18.66 -62.64
N ALA A 4 -10.70 17.47 -62.13
CA ALA A 4 -10.63 17.13 -60.73
C ALA A 4 -9.17 17.20 -60.24
N PHE A 5 -8.94 18.08 -59.28
CA PHE A 5 -7.66 18.22 -58.57
C PHE A 5 -7.53 17.06 -57.63
N ASP A 6 -6.64 16.14 -57.94
CA ASP A 6 -6.33 14.96 -57.09
C ASP A 6 -5.50 15.40 -55.89
N PHE A 7 -6.16 15.49 -54.71
CA PHE A 7 -5.60 15.97 -53.45
C PHE A 7 -4.86 14.85 -52.68
N ARG A 8 -4.42 13.78 -53.36
CA ARG A 8 -3.76 12.61 -52.78
C ARG A 8 -2.24 12.64 -52.72
N LEU A 9 -1.64 13.75 -53.05
CA LEU A 9 -0.20 13.90 -52.96
C LEU A 9 0.13 14.86 -51.83
N VAL A 10 0.98 14.39 -50.93
CA VAL A 10 1.62 15.16 -49.86
C VAL A 10 0.96 15.03 -48.50
N ILE A 11 1.22 13.92 -47.84
CA ILE A 11 1.86 13.87 -46.51
C ILE A 11 2.37 12.44 -46.33
N GLN A 12 3.51 12.10 -46.89
CA GLN A 12 4.34 11.04 -46.31
C GLN A 12 5.04 11.66 -45.10
N PRO A 13 4.78 11.19 -43.87
CA PRO A 13 5.62 11.56 -42.76
C PRO A 13 7.00 10.94 -43.03
N ARG A 14 7.97 11.78 -43.36
CA ARG A 14 9.39 11.42 -43.36
C ARG A 14 9.66 10.85 -41.94
N SER A 15 9.68 9.56 -41.81
CA SER A 15 10.24 8.90 -40.66
C SER A 15 11.74 9.21 -40.66
N HIS A 16 12.10 10.32 -40.02
CA HIS A 16 13.48 10.51 -39.59
C HIS A 16 13.75 9.39 -38.57
N VAL A 17 14.33 8.32 -39.06
CA VAL A 17 15.02 7.36 -38.23
C VAL A 17 16.18 8.11 -37.60
N VAL A 18 15.95 8.75 -36.47
CA VAL A 18 16.99 9.32 -35.62
C VAL A 18 17.83 8.13 -35.18
N LYS A 19 18.99 7.95 -35.77
CA LYS A 19 19.97 6.97 -35.31
C LYS A 19 20.27 7.32 -33.86
N PRO A 20 20.04 6.42 -32.90
CA PRO A 20 20.34 6.71 -31.52
C PRO A 20 21.85 7.01 -31.44
N ASN A 21 22.16 8.23 -31.04
CA ASN A 21 23.54 8.61 -30.78
C ASN A 21 24.03 7.78 -29.59
N TRP A 22 25.24 7.26 -29.67
CA TRP A 22 25.86 6.48 -28.59
C TRP A 22 25.76 7.19 -27.23
N ALA A 23 25.79 8.52 -27.21
CA ALA A 23 25.62 9.34 -26.02
C ALA A 23 24.20 9.24 -25.44
N ASP A 24 23.15 9.19 -26.28
CA ASP A 24 21.76 9.03 -25.82
C ASP A 24 21.53 7.61 -25.27
N THR A 25 22.15 6.61 -25.89
CA THR A 25 22.07 5.23 -25.38
C THR A 25 22.77 5.11 -24.04
N LEU A 26 23.96 5.67 -23.87
CA LEU A 26 24.67 5.68 -22.59
C LEU A 26 23.88 6.42 -21.51
N ARG A 27 23.32 7.57 -21.82
CA ARG A 27 22.52 8.34 -20.87
C ARG A 27 21.28 7.57 -20.44
N ASN A 28 20.58 6.94 -21.37
CA ASN A 28 19.39 6.14 -21.04
C ASN A 28 19.74 4.92 -20.18
N THR A 29 20.83 4.21 -20.51
CA THR A 29 21.31 3.07 -19.70
C THR A 29 21.70 3.52 -18.29
N LEU A 30 22.37 4.66 -18.14
CA LEU A 30 22.72 5.21 -16.84
C LEU A 30 21.48 5.63 -16.04
N HIS A 31 20.48 6.21 -16.71
CA HIS A 31 19.20 6.53 -16.06
C HIS A 31 18.45 5.26 -15.60
N GLU A 32 18.36 4.26 -16.46
CA GLU A 32 17.72 2.98 -16.10
C GLU A 32 18.43 2.28 -14.94
N LEU A 33 19.77 2.30 -14.92
CA LEU A 33 20.55 1.77 -13.82
C LEU A 33 20.35 2.57 -12.52
N ALA A 34 20.33 3.89 -12.61
CA ALA A 34 20.11 4.77 -11.45
C ALA A 34 18.69 4.59 -10.88
N GLU A 35 17.66 4.50 -11.73
CA GLU A 35 16.30 4.23 -11.30
C GLU A 35 16.16 2.82 -10.68
N SER A 36 16.74 1.81 -11.31
CA SER A 36 16.73 0.44 -10.79
C SER A 36 17.41 0.34 -9.44
N LEU A 37 18.60 0.96 -9.31
CA LEU A 37 19.35 0.99 -8.06
C LEU A 37 18.61 1.79 -6.98
N GLY A 38 18.04 2.94 -7.35
CA GLY A 38 17.24 3.77 -6.44
C GLY A 38 16.02 3.02 -5.90
N ASN A 39 15.30 2.33 -6.76
CA ASN A 39 14.15 1.52 -6.37
C ASN A 39 14.56 0.34 -5.48
N LEU A 40 15.66 -0.35 -5.81
CA LEU A 40 16.19 -1.46 -5.01
C LEU A 40 16.61 -0.99 -3.60
N LEU A 41 17.30 0.16 -3.53
CA LEU A 41 17.71 0.73 -2.23
C LEU A 41 16.51 1.18 -1.40
N ALA A 42 15.51 1.81 -2.03
CA ALA A 42 14.29 2.22 -1.34
C ALA A 42 13.52 1.00 -0.81
N GLU A 43 13.40 -0.06 -1.60
CA GLU A 43 12.74 -1.30 -1.22
C GLU A 43 13.50 -2.03 -0.11
N ALA A 44 14.82 -2.15 -0.23
CA ALA A 44 15.68 -2.75 0.79
C ALA A 44 15.60 -1.98 2.11
N PHE A 45 15.66 -0.65 2.07
CA PHE A 45 15.50 0.21 3.24
C PHE A 45 14.13 0.03 3.90
N HIS A 46 13.07 -0.04 3.09
CA HIS A 46 11.71 -0.25 3.58
C HIS A 46 11.57 -1.57 4.34
N TYR A 47 12.04 -2.67 3.76
CA TYR A 47 12.00 -3.98 4.42
C TYR A 47 12.89 -4.04 5.66
N LEU A 48 14.07 -3.41 5.62
CA LEU A 48 14.94 -3.35 6.78
C LEU A 48 14.31 -2.56 7.94
N ALA A 49 13.69 -1.42 7.63
CA ALA A 49 12.98 -0.60 8.62
C ALA A 49 11.80 -1.36 9.24
N LEU A 50 10.98 -2.03 8.42
CA LEU A 50 9.86 -2.85 8.90
C LEU A 50 10.35 -4.01 9.77
N PHE A 51 11.42 -4.67 9.37
CA PHE A 51 12.02 -5.75 10.16
C PHE A 51 12.50 -5.24 11.52
N ALA A 52 13.20 -4.10 11.54
CA ALA A 52 13.68 -3.48 12.78
C ALA A 52 12.51 -3.10 13.71
N ILE A 53 11.46 -2.47 13.17
CA ILE A 53 10.27 -2.10 13.95
C ILE A 53 9.57 -3.37 14.49
N GLY A 54 9.39 -4.38 13.66
CA GLY A 54 8.79 -5.65 14.05
C GLY A 54 9.58 -6.38 15.14
N ALA A 55 10.90 -6.43 15.00
CA ALA A 55 11.79 -7.06 15.98
C ALA A 55 11.75 -6.33 17.33
N ILE A 56 11.82 -4.99 17.34
CA ILE A 56 11.72 -4.19 18.55
C ILE A 56 10.35 -4.35 19.20
N THR A 57 9.27 -4.37 18.41
CA THR A 57 7.91 -4.57 18.91
C THR A 57 7.74 -5.95 19.56
N ALA A 58 8.24 -6.99 18.91
CA ALA A 58 8.20 -8.35 19.46
C ALA A 58 9.03 -8.46 20.75
N TRP A 59 10.23 -7.89 20.76
CA TRP A 59 11.06 -7.83 21.95
C TRP A 59 10.35 -7.12 23.12
N ALA A 60 9.80 -5.93 22.87
CA ALA A 60 9.09 -5.15 23.86
C ALA A 60 7.86 -5.89 24.41
N ALA A 61 7.13 -6.63 23.56
CA ALA A 61 6.02 -7.46 23.96
C ALA A 61 6.46 -8.59 24.92
N VAL A 62 7.57 -9.26 24.62
CA VAL A 62 8.13 -10.32 25.47
C VAL A 62 8.56 -9.75 26.82
N VAL A 63 9.27 -8.63 26.83
CA VAL A 63 9.72 -7.98 28.09
C VAL A 63 8.53 -7.55 28.93
N ALA A 64 7.50 -6.95 28.33
CA ALA A 64 6.28 -6.58 29.03
C ALA A 64 5.58 -7.81 29.64
N PHE A 65 5.46 -8.88 28.86
CA PHE A 65 4.86 -10.13 29.32
C PHE A 65 5.62 -10.75 30.49
N LEU A 66 6.96 -10.81 30.41
CA LEU A 66 7.77 -11.35 31.51
C LEU A 66 7.65 -10.49 32.77
N GLY A 67 7.62 -9.15 32.62
CA GLY A 67 7.40 -8.26 33.76
C GLY A 67 6.05 -8.47 34.47
N MET A 68 5.01 -8.83 33.70
CA MET A 68 3.72 -9.22 34.29
C MET A 68 3.79 -10.50 35.09
N LEU A 69 4.55 -11.51 34.61
CA LEU A 69 4.77 -12.76 35.34
C LEU A 69 5.52 -12.53 36.64
N GLU A 70 6.52 -11.67 36.66
CA GLU A 70 7.27 -11.30 37.86
C GLU A 70 6.39 -10.59 38.90
N LYS A 71 5.47 -9.74 38.46
CA LYS A 71 4.48 -9.09 39.33
C LYS A 71 3.51 -10.07 39.99
N GLY A 72 3.32 -11.25 39.41
CA GLY A 72 2.35 -12.25 39.88
C GLY A 72 0.87 -11.85 39.70
N SER A 73 0.59 -10.71 39.08
CA SER A 73 -0.77 -10.24 38.77
C SER A 73 -0.76 -9.39 37.51
N ALA A 74 -1.79 -9.54 36.69
CA ALA A 74 -1.99 -8.71 35.49
C ALA A 74 -3.08 -7.67 35.78
N SER A 75 -2.77 -6.39 35.54
CA SER A 75 -3.75 -5.31 35.56
C SER A 75 -4.43 -5.19 34.20
N ILE A 76 -5.53 -4.44 34.14
CA ILE A 76 -6.20 -4.10 32.86
C ILE A 76 -5.23 -3.39 31.94
N ASP A 77 -4.41 -2.46 32.45
CA ASP A 77 -3.41 -1.74 31.65
C ASP A 77 -2.33 -2.66 31.09
N ASP A 78 -1.89 -3.65 31.84
CA ASP A 78 -0.94 -4.65 31.38
C ASP A 78 -1.50 -5.43 30.18
N ILE A 79 -2.78 -5.82 30.24
CA ILE A 79 -3.49 -6.50 29.15
C ILE A 79 -3.65 -5.58 27.94
N LEU A 80 -4.05 -4.32 28.17
CA LEU A 80 -4.17 -3.32 27.10
C LEU A 80 -2.82 -3.04 26.41
N LEU A 81 -1.73 -3.03 27.17
CA LEU A 81 -0.37 -2.89 26.62
C LEU A 81 -0.01 -4.05 25.68
N LEU A 82 -0.30 -5.29 26.06
CA LEU A 82 -0.07 -6.45 25.19
C LEU A 82 -0.90 -6.37 23.89
N PHE A 83 -2.14 -5.89 23.97
CA PHE A 83 -2.94 -5.64 22.77
C PHE A 83 -2.33 -4.57 21.85
N ILE A 84 -1.70 -3.55 22.42
CA ILE A 84 -0.99 -2.53 21.62
C ILE A 84 0.17 -3.20 20.86
N TYR A 85 0.98 -4.01 21.51
CA TYR A 85 2.08 -4.73 20.83
C TYR A 85 1.56 -5.69 19.76
N LEU A 86 0.46 -6.40 20.02
CA LEU A 86 -0.17 -7.28 19.03
C LEU A 86 -0.62 -6.49 17.79
N GLU A 87 -1.21 -5.32 17.99
CA GLU A 87 -1.70 -4.45 16.91
C GLU A 87 -0.56 -3.86 16.10
N LEU A 88 0.51 -3.39 16.76
CA LEU A 88 1.73 -2.93 16.09
C LEU A 88 2.37 -4.05 15.25
N GLY A 89 2.44 -5.26 15.80
CA GLY A 89 2.93 -6.43 15.06
C GLY A 89 2.07 -6.77 13.84
N ALA A 90 0.75 -6.70 13.99
CA ALA A 90 -0.19 -6.90 12.89
C ALA A 90 -0.02 -5.84 11.78
N MET A 91 0.20 -4.57 12.16
CA MET A 91 0.51 -3.50 11.20
C MET A 91 1.78 -3.80 10.41
N VAL A 92 2.86 -4.14 11.09
CA VAL A 92 4.12 -4.52 10.45
C VAL A 92 3.88 -5.69 9.48
N GLY A 93 3.14 -6.73 9.90
CA GLY A 93 2.81 -7.87 9.04
C GLY A 93 2.01 -7.49 7.78
N ILE A 94 1.09 -6.54 7.89
CA ILE A 94 0.33 -6.04 6.75
C ILE A 94 1.24 -5.27 5.77
N TYR A 95 2.14 -4.42 6.28
CA TYR A 95 3.10 -3.72 5.45
C TYR A 95 4.04 -4.67 4.69
N PHE A 96 4.50 -5.74 5.33
CA PHE A 96 5.29 -6.77 4.65
C PHE A 96 4.53 -7.45 3.51
N LYS A 97 3.23 -7.67 3.70
CA LYS A 97 2.41 -8.43 2.75
C LYS A 97 1.90 -7.59 1.58
N THR A 98 1.56 -6.32 1.81
CA THR A 98 0.79 -5.53 0.83
C THR A 98 1.62 -4.48 0.10
N ASN A 99 2.78 -4.10 0.64
CA ASN A 99 3.64 -3.01 0.13
C ASN A 99 2.89 -1.67 -0.11
N HIS A 100 1.66 -1.59 0.38
CA HIS A 100 0.76 -0.44 0.25
C HIS A 100 0.19 -0.10 1.62
N MET A 101 0.06 1.19 1.92
CA MET A 101 -0.66 1.64 3.11
C MET A 101 -2.18 1.46 2.93
N PRO A 102 -2.82 0.49 3.59
CA PRO A 102 -4.27 0.42 3.58
C PRO A 102 -4.83 1.50 4.51
N VAL A 103 -5.17 2.67 3.97
CA VAL A 103 -5.68 3.82 4.73
C VAL A 103 -6.84 3.43 5.65
N ARG A 104 -7.71 2.52 5.20
CA ARG A 104 -8.83 2.01 6.02
C ARG A 104 -8.36 1.32 7.29
N PHE A 105 -7.27 0.55 7.20
CA PHE A 105 -6.72 -0.16 8.34
C PHE A 105 -6.15 0.81 9.38
N LEU A 106 -5.49 1.89 8.96
CA LEU A 106 -5.00 2.93 9.87
C LEU A 106 -6.12 3.58 10.67
N ILE A 107 -7.30 3.79 10.06
CA ILE A 107 -8.45 4.35 10.77
C ILE A 107 -9.00 3.34 11.79
N TYR A 108 -9.06 2.06 11.46
CA TYR A 108 -9.46 1.03 12.44
C TYR A 108 -8.50 0.96 13.64
N VAL A 109 -7.20 1.02 13.38
CA VAL A 109 -6.18 1.06 14.43
C VAL A 109 -6.34 2.32 15.32
N ALA A 110 -6.61 3.48 14.72
CA ALA A 110 -6.85 4.69 15.48
C ALA A 110 -8.10 4.58 16.38
N ILE A 111 -9.18 3.95 15.90
CA ILE A 111 -10.37 3.70 16.69
C ILE A 111 -10.06 2.77 17.87
N THR A 112 -9.36 1.65 17.63
CA THR A 112 -9.02 0.71 18.69
C THR A 112 -8.09 1.33 19.72
N ALA A 113 -7.12 2.14 19.30
CA ALA A 113 -6.22 2.87 20.20
C ALA A 113 -6.99 3.86 21.12
N LEU A 114 -7.91 4.65 20.55
CA LEU A 114 -8.74 5.56 21.33
C LEU A 114 -9.71 4.82 22.29
N THR A 115 -10.26 3.68 21.85
CA THR A 115 -11.11 2.85 22.68
C THR A 115 -10.35 2.32 23.89
N ARG A 116 -9.10 1.87 23.72
CA ARG A 116 -8.23 1.44 24.82
C ARG A 116 -7.92 2.58 25.78
N LEU A 117 -7.59 3.77 25.26
CA LEU A 117 -7.37 4.94 26.07
C LEU A 117 -8.60 5.25 26.94
N MET A 118 -9.79 5.17 26.36
CA MET A 118 -11.04 5.38 27.08
C MET A 118 -11.27 4.31 28.16
N ILE A 119 -10.97 3.03 27.88
CA ILE A 119 -11.11 1.95 28.86
C ILE A 119 -10.14 2.16 30.03
N SER A 120 -8.89 2.52 29.75
CA SER A 120 -7.89 2.82 30.78
C SER A 120 -8.30 4.00 31.64
N ASP A 121 -8.77 5.07 31.05
CA ASP A 121 -9.22 6.29 31.75
C ASP A 121 -10.41 6.00 32.68
N ILE A 122 -11.42 5.28 32.20
CA ILE A 122 -12.58 4.87 33.01
C ILE A 122 -12.17 3.93 34.15
N SER A 123 -11.17 3.07 33.93
CA SER A 123 -10.69 2.13 34.95
C SER A 123 -9.98 2.83 36.11
N HIS A 124 -9.31 3.96 35.85
CA HIS A 124 -8.58 4.71 36.87
C HIS A 124 -9.42 5.81 37.52
N HIS A 125 -10.31 6.44 36.76
CA HIS A 125 -11.15 7.53 37.24
C HIS A 125 -12.59 7.03 37.45
N HIS A 126 -13.01 6.88 38.69
CA HIS A 126 -14.37 6.39 39.06
C HIS A 126 -15.49 7.38 38.69
N ARG A 127 -15.17 8.53 38.10
CA ARG A 127 -16.14 9.54 37.60
C ARG A 127 -15.86 9.82 36.13
N PRO A 128 -16.89 9.82 35.29
CA PRO A 128 -16.71 10.19 33.89
C PRO A 128 -16.28 11.67 33.85
N ASP A 129 -15.05 11.89 33.34
CA ASP A 129 -14.51 13.21 33.07
C ASP A 129 -14.88 13.65 31.66
N ASN A 130 -14.78 14.95 31.38
CA ASN A 130 -14.95 15.50 30.03
C ASN A 130 -14.04 14.86 28.99
N GLY A 131 -12.92 14.26 29.39
CA GLY A 131 -12.03 13.49 28.55
C GLY A 131 -12.72 12.35 27.81
N VAL A 132 -13.60 11.61 28.48
CA VAL A 132 -14.39 10.52 27.88
C VAL A 132 -15.28 11.03 26.74
N LEU A 133 -15.87 12.23 26.91
CA LEU A 133 -16.71 12.84 25.87
C LEU A 133 -15.89 13.23 24.62
N TYR A 134 -14.70 13.80 24.82
CA TYR A 134 -13.81 14.14 23.69
C TYR A 134 -13.31 12.91 22.96
N VAL A 135 -12.92 11.86 23.65
CA VAL A 135 -12.47 10.60 23.04
C VAL A 135 -13.62 9.93 22.29
N SER A 136 -14.82 9.89 22.87
CA SER A 136 -16.00 9.35 22.20
C SER A 136 -16.35 10.14 20.93
N GLY A 137 -16.24 11.47 20.97
CA GLY A 137 -16.41 12.34 19.79
C GLY A 137 -15.34 12.05 18.72
N ALA A 138 -14.10 11.85 19.11
CA ALA A 138 -13.01 11.49 18.17
C ALA A 138 -13.27 10.13 17.52
N ILE A 139 -13.71 9.12 18.26
CA ILE A 139 -14.09 7.80 17.72
C ILE A 139 -15.23 7.94 16.70
N LEU A 140 -16.25 8.74 17.01
CA LEU A 140 -17.36 9.02 16.10
C LEU A 140 -16.87 9.68 14.79
N LEU A 141 -15.98 10.66 14.88
CA LEU A 141 -15.39 11.32 13.70
C LEU A 141 -14.59 10.34 12.84
N LEU A 142 -13.82 9.45 13.45
CA LEU A 142 -13.08 8.40 12.73
C LEU A 142 -14.05 7.40 12.07
N ALA A 143 -15.13 7.02 12.72
CA ALA A 143 -16.16 6.16 12.16
C ALA A 143 -16.83 6.81 10.93
N VAL A 144 -17.11 8.10 10.98
CA VAL A 144 -17.60 8.87 9.81
C VAL A 144 -16.55 8.91 8.71
N SER A 145 -15.27 9.10 9.06
CA SER A 145 -14.17 9.09 8.09
C SER A 145 -14.08 7.76 7.32
N ILE A 146 -14.31 6.62 7.98
CA ILE A 146 -14.39 5.32 7.30
C ILE A 146 -15.51 5.29 6.26
N LEU A 147 -16.70 5.81 6.60
CA LEU A 147 -17.83 5.88 5.68
C LEU A 147 -17.48 6.73 4.45
N VAL A 148 -16.87 7.89 4.67
CA VAL A 148 -16.44 8.78 3.58
C VAL A 148 -15.40 8.10 2.67
N VAL A 149 -14.37 7.48 3.25
CA VAL A 149 -13.34 6.76 2.49
C VAL A 149 -13.95 5.59 1.73
N ARG A 150 -14.88 4.86 2.34
CA ARG A 150 -15.57 3.74 1.69
C ARG A 150 -16.45 4.22 0.53
N TYR A 151 -17.17 5.31 0.72
CA TYR A 151 -18.00 5.91 -0.32
C TYR A 151 -17.16 6.44 -1.48
N ALA A 152 -16.08 7.18 -1.16
CA ALA A 152 -15.15 7.69 -2.17
C ALA A 152 -14.53 6.57 -3.00
N SER A 153 -14.06 5.49 -2.36
CA SER A 153 -13.48 4.33 -3.06
C SER A 153 -14.49 3.58 -3.93
N ALA A 154 -15.78 3.58 -3.54
CA ALA A 154 -16.83 2.95 -4.36
C ALA A 154 -17.22 3.81 -5.58
N ARG A 155 -17.16 5.15 -5.42
CA ARG A 155 -17.54 6.08 -6.48
C ARG A 155 -16.41 6.35 -7.48
N PHE A 156 -15.16 6.32 -7.01
CA PHE A 156 -13.96 6.57 -7.81
C PHE A 156 -13.00 5.38 -7.68
N PRO A 157 -13.26 4.26 -8.39
CA PRO A 157 -12.33 3.15 -8.39
C PRO A 157 -11.01 3.63 -9.00
N SER A 158 -9.91 3.52 -8.24
CA SER A 158 -8.57 3.77 -8.76
C SER A 158 -8.31 2.76 -9.88
N VAL A 159 -8.01 3.27 -11.08
CA VAL A 159 -7.62 2.44 -12.22
C VAL A 159 -6.38 1.65 -11.81
N PRO A 160 -6.36 0.32 -11.97
CA PRO A 160 -5.17 -0.46 -11.68
C PRO A 160 -4.00 0.04 -12.53
N SER A 161 -2.92 0.46 -11.90
CA SER A 161 -1.70 0.96 -12.57
C SER A 161 -0.92 -0.14 -13.31
N TYR A 162 -1.49 -1.33 -13.46
CA TYR A 162 -0.91 -2.39 -14.25
C TYR A 162 -1.51 -2.38 -15.65
N PRO A 163 -0.70 -2.14 -16.70
CA PRO A 163 -1.14 -2.43 -18.05
C PRO A 163 -1.52 -3.92 -18.10
N PRO A 164 -2.69 -4.28 -18.69
CA PRO A 164 -3.05 -5.67 -18.83
C PRO A 164 -1.92 -6.36 -19.58
N ARG A 165 -1.32 -7.41 -18.97
CA ARG A 165 -0.38 -8.28 -19.66
C ARG A 165 -1.04 -8.68 -20.96
N ARG A 166 -0.54 -8.13 -22.06
CA ARG A 166 -0.94 -8.53 -23.40
C ARG A 166 -0.74 -10.05 -23.43
N LYS A 167 -1.85 -10.79 -23.38
CA LYS A 167 -1.84 -12.22 -23.66
C LYS A 167 -1.16 -12.33 -25.01
N LEU A 168 0.10 -12.74 -25.01
CA LEU A 168 0.78 -13.14 -26.22
C LEU A 168 -0.13 -14.17 -26.85
N ARG A 169 -0.69 -13.77 -27.97
CA ARG A 169 -1.59 -14.53 -28.80
C ARG A 169 -0.96 -15.89 -29.01
N GLN A 170 -1.52 -16.90 -28.35
CA GLN A 170 -1.20 -18.27 -28.62
C GLN A 170 -1.44 -18.53 -30.08
N GLY A 171 -0.36 -19.00 -30.74
CA GLY A 171 -0.30 -19.89 -31.86
C GLY A 171 -1.35 -19.70 -32.93
N HIS A 172 -0.95 -19.04 -33.98
CA HIS A 172 -1.36 -19.39 -35.31
C HIS A 172 -0.88 -20.85 -35.55
N GLU A 173 -1.76 -21.80 -35.30
CA GLU A 173 -1.64 -23.16 -35.75
C GLU A 173 -1.84 -23.13 -37.26
N PRO A 174 -0.86 -23.53 -38.07
CA PRO A 174 -1.09 -23.67 -39.51
C PRO A 174 -2.03 -24.84 -39.71
N ASP A 175 -3.17 -24.56 -40.31
CA ASP A 175 -4.11 -25.53 -40.86
C ASP A 175 -3.36 -26.27 -42.03
N ASP A 176 -2.78 -27.39 -41.71
CA ASP A 176 -2.24 -28.32 -42.71
C ASP A 176 -3.44 -29.01 -43.36
N GLY A 177 -3.99 -28.33 -44.33
CA GLY A 177 -4.89 -28.96 -45.31
C GLY A 177 -4.14 -30.04 -46.09
N LEU A 178 -4.23 -31.27 -45.63
CA LEU A 178 -4.03 -32.42 -46.48
C LEU A 178 -5.40 -32.95 -46.88
N GLY A 179 -5.72 -32.67 -48.13
CA GLY A 179 -6.78 -33.34 -48.82
C GLY A 179 -6.41 -34.82 -49.05
N GLU A 180 -7.40 -35.66 -49.00
CA GLU A 180 -7.48 -36.96 -49.69
C GLU A 180 -8.92 -37.18 -50.06
N GLU A 181 -9.07 -37.28 -51.35
CA GLU A 181 -9.75 -38.25 -52.22
C GLU A 181 -11.03 -38.88 -51.70
#